data_23bb1f2f77e2da821e770e76da639cce
#
_entry.id   23bb1f2f77e2da821e770e76da639cce
#
_cell.length_a   1.000
_cell.length_b   1.000
_cell.length_c   1.000
_cell.angle_alpha   90.00
_cell.angle_beta   90.00
_cell.angle_gamma   90.00
#
_symmetry.space_group_name_H-M   'P 1'
#
loop_
_entity.id
_entity.type
_entity.pdbx_description
1 polymer ?
#
loop_
_entity_poly.entity_id
_entity_poly.type
_entity_poly.pdbx_seq_one_letter_code
_entity_poly.pdbx_strand_id
1 'polypeptide(L)'
;KEYRRQRQMCIRDSYTLGGATFTIVAPNADYGNDMNDWSVGVLVQNGNNRFLFTGDAEEKAEEDILNNGIDISADVYAAAHHGSKTATSQAFLDKVSPTYVVISAGEGNKYGHPHAEVLNRLRAAGKSVFRTDEQGTIVATSDGNDITWNCSPSESWKAGEPTGSSDSTANNSTADSTTSSGSSDAGIAADASGSSNSDSSSVMVHITDTGSKYHSAGCSYLKKSDHEVTLSEAKNMGLTPCSRCNPPQ
;
A
#
# COMPACT_ATOMS: atom_id res chain seq x y z
N LYS A 1 -4.12 -15.15 -34.13
CA LYS A 1 -2.72 -14.73 -34.39
C LYS A 1 -2.60 -13.23 -34.78
N GLU A 2 -3.56 -12.68 -35.53
CA GLU A 2 -3.55 -11.26 -35.94
C GLU A 2 -3.82 -10.31 -34.77
N TYR A 3 -4.68 -10.69 -33.84
CA TYR A 3 -5.00 -9.90 -32.64
C TYR A 3 -3.77 -9.72 -31.70
N ARG A 4 -2.89 -10.71 -31.65
CA ARG A 4 -1.64 -10.65 -30.87
C ARG A 4 -0.61 -9.68 -31.46
N ARG A 5 -0.56 -9.54 -32.79
CA ARG A 5 0.34 -8.58 -33.47
C ARG A 5 -0.10 -7.12 -33.26
N GLN A 6 -1.41 -6.87 -33.26
CA GLN A 6 -1.94 -5.53 -33.00
C GLN A 6 -1.63 -5.02 -31.60
N ARG A 7 -1.71 -5.88 -30.56
CA ARG A 7 -1.37 -5.47 -29.19
C ARG A 7 0.12 -5.12 -29.01
N GLN A 8 1.01 -5.81 -29.67
CA GLN A 8 2.45 -5.48 -29.65
C GLN A 8 2.80 -4.22 -30.46
N MET A 9 1.96 -3.80 -31.38
CA MET A 9 2.18 -2.59 -32.17
C MET A 9 1.75 -1.31 -31.44
N CYS A 10 0.91 -1.40 -30.40
CA CYS A 10 0.43 -0.22 -29.67
C CYS A 10 1.39 0.26 -28.58
N ILE A 11 2.32 -0.57 -28.12
CA ILE A 11 3.32 -0.17 -27.12
C ILE A 11 4.27 0.86 -27.76
N ARG A 12 4.47 1.98 -27.07
CA ARG A 12 5.23 3.15 -27.50
C ARG A 12 4.52 4.03 -28.54
N ASP A 13 3.31 3.66 -28.95
CA ASP A 13 2.53 4.59 -29.77
C ASP A 13 2.19 5.82 -28.95
N SER A 14 2.41 6.98 -29.57
CA SER A 14 2.12 8.27 -28.96
C SER A 14 1.06 8.98 -29.78
N TYR A 15 0.08 9.53 -29.08
CA TYR A 15 -1.06 10.22 -29.70
C TYR A 15 -1.14 11.65 -29.18
N THR A 16 -1.68 12.54 -29.99
CA THR A 16 -1.88 13.95 -29.61
C THR A 16 -3.35 14.24 -29.36
N LEU A 17 -3.66 14.95 -28.28
CA LEU A 17 -4.98 15.43 -27.93
C LEU A 17 -4.89 16.90 -27.52
N GLY A 18 -5.20 17.80 -28.45
CA GLY A 18 -4.99 19.25 -28.24
C GLY A 18 -3.52 19.58 -27.99
N GLY A 19 -3.19 20.18 -26.86
CA GLY A 19 -1.82 20.48 -26.44
C GLY A 19 -1.12 19.34 -25.70
N ALA A 20 -1.85 18.28 -25.37
CA ALA A 20 -1.31 17.13 -24.63
C ALA A 20 -0.97 15.96 -25.55
N THR A 21 -0.07 15.11 -25.09
CA THR A 21 0.25 13.82 -25.71
C THR A 21 0.00 12.70 -24.71
N PHE A 22 -0.29 11.51 -25.20
CA PHE A 22 -0.30 10.31 -24.39
C PHE A 22 0.42 9.17 -25.08
N THR A 23 1.18 8.41 -24.32
CA THR A 23 1.98 7.29 -24.79
C THR A 23 1.53 6.01 -24.11
N ILE A 24 1.35 4.94 -24.89
CA ILE A 24 0.99 3.62 -24.35
C ILE A 24 2.27 2.97 -23.80
N VAL A 25 2.26 2.63 -22.50
CA VAL A 25 3.41 2.05 -21.79
C VAL A 25 3.20 0.59 -21.39
N ALA A 26 1.97 0.08 -21.45
CA ALA A 26 1.58 -1.31 -21.18
C ALA A 26 0.35 -1.71 -22.01
N PRO A 27 0.09 -3.03 -22.21
CA PRO A 27 0.84 -4.19 -21.73
C PRO A 27 2.10 -4.47 -22.55
N ASN A 28 3.15 -5.06 -21.93
CA ASN A 28 4.45 -5.30 -22.58
C ASN A 28 4.71 -6.78 -22.92
N ALA A 29 3.97 -7.71 -22.30
CA ALA A 29 4.16 -9.14 -22.45
C ALA A 29 2.83 -9.90 -22.61
N ASP A 30 2.90 -11.21 -22.71
CA ASP A 30 1.75 -12.11 -22.66
C ASP A 30 1.57 -12.58 -21.21
N TYR A 31 0.52 -12.15 -20.58
CA TYR A 31 0.22 -12.45 -19.17
C TYR A 31 -0.76 -13.63 -19.01
N GLY A 32 -1.06 -14.33 -20.10
CA GLY A 32 -1.93 -15.51 -20.05
C GLY A 32 -3.33 -15.18 -19.55
N ASN A 33 -3.71 -15.76 -18.41
CA ASN A 33 -5.02 -15.56 -17.78
C ASN A 33 -5.02 -14.45 -16.73
N ASP A 34 -3.90 -13.81 -16.48
CA ASP A 34 -3.82 -12.69 -15.54
C ASP A 34 -4.39 -11.43 -16.17
N MET A 35 -5.63 -11.10 -15.78
CA MET A 35 -6.36 -9.97 -16.38
C MET A 35 -5.82 -8.62 -15.88
N ASN A 36 -5.26 -8.57 -14.68
CA ASN A 36 -4.72 -7.34 -14.10
C ASN A 36 -3.49 -6.87 -14.88
N ASP A 37 -2.57 -7.77 -15.16
CA ASP A 37 -1.35 -7.47 -15.91
C ASP A 37 -1.61 -7.14 -17.40
N TRP A 38 -2.81 -7.43 -17.91
CA TRP A 38 -3.26 -6.97 -19.23
C TRP A 38 -3.73 -5.51 -19.24
N SER A 39 -3.65 -4.80 -18.14
CA SER A 39 -4.04 -3.40 -18.03
C SER A 39 -3.32 -2.52 -19.05
N VAL A 40 -4.06 -1.57 -19.60
CA VAL A 40 -3.48 -0.55 -20.49
C VAL A 40 -2.82 0.52 -19.64
N GLY A 41 -1.49 0.61 -19.77
CA GLY A 41 -0.71 1.68 -19.14
C GLY A 41 -0.61 2.90 -20.07
N VAL A 42 -0.85 4.09 -19.53
CA VAL A 42 -0.82 5.34 -20.28
C VAL A 42 -0.04 6.41 -19.53
N LEU A 43 0.92 7.01 -20.23
CA LEU A 43 1.60 8.21 -19.76
C LEU A 43 1.03 9.41 -20.53
N VAL A 44 0.43 10.34 -19.82
CA VAL A 44 -0.10 11.59 -20.37
C VAL A 44 0.88 12.71 -20.07
N GLN A 45 1.21 13.54 -21.05
CA GLN A 45 2.02 14.73 -20.89
C GLN A 45 1.28 15.95 -21.39
N ASN A 46 1.15 16.96 -20.54
CA ASN A 46 0.64 18.29 -20.88
C ASN A 46 1.71 19.32 -20.52
N GLY A 47 2.39 19.88 -21.54
CA GLY A 47 3.53 20.75 -21.29
C GLY A 47 4.61 20.04 -20.45
N ASN A 48 4.91 20.59 -19.28
CA ASN A 48 5.88 20.04 -18.34
C ASN A 48 5.29 19.00 -17.38
N ASN A 49 3.96 18.90 -17.28
CA ASN A 49 3.30 18.00 -16.35
C ASN A 49 3.06 16.62 -16.94
N ARG A 50 3.34 15.59 -16.16
CA ARG A 50 3.23 14.19 -16.57
C ARG A 50 2.37 13.39 -15.58
N PHE A 51 1.49 12.57 -16.14
CA PHE A 51 0.54 11.75 -15.38
C PHE A 51 0.65 10.30 -15.85
N LEU A 52 0.86 9.39 -14.91
CA LEU A 52 0.97 7.96 -15.21
C LEU A 52 -0.24 7.20 -14.65
N PHE A 53 -0.85 6.40 -15.52
CA PHE A 53 -1.95 5.50 -15.22
C PHE A 53 -1.57 4.09 -15.68
N THR A 54 -1.69 3.08 -14.83
CA THR A 54 -1.34 1.70 -15.16
C THR A 54 -2.47 0.69 -14.90
N GLY A 55 -3.68 1.21 -14.62
CA GLY A 55 -4.84 0.36 -14.32
C GLY A 55 -4.60 -0.54 -13.12
N ASP A 56 -4.90 -1.81 -13.27
CA ASP A 56 -4.71 -2.83 -12.22
C ASP A 56 -3.40 -3.64 -12.40
N ALA A 57 -2.45 -3.10 -13.20
CA ALA A 57 -1.14 -3.73 -13.40
C ALA A 57 -0.47 -4.08 -12.08
N GLU A 58 -0.02 -5.32 -11.95
CA GLU A 58 0.67 -5.84 -10.78
C GLU A 58 2.19 -5.87 -10.98
N GLU A 59 2.93 -6.39 -10.01
CA GLU A 59 4.39 -6.34 -9.97
C GLU A 59 5.06 -6.86 -11.25
N LYS A 60 4.51 -7.91 -11.85
CA LYS A 60 5.06 -8.46 -13.10
C LYS A 60 4.92 -7.50 -14.29
N ALA A 61 3.75 -6.88 -14.45
CA ALA A 61 3.55 -5.88 -15.50
C ALA A 61 4.38 -4.61 -15.22
N GLU A 62 4.53 -4.21 -13.96
CA GLU A 62 5.41 -3.12 -13.56
C GLU A 62 6.87 -3.40 -13.96
N GLU A 63 7.38 -4.62 -13.70
CA GLU A 63 8.71 -5.04 -14.13
C GLU A 63 8.89 -4.95 -15.65
N ASP A 64 7.91 -5.42 -16.41
CA ASP A 64 7.93 -5.34 -17.87
C ASP A 64 7.87 -3.88 -18.38
N ILE A 65 7.13 -2.99 -17.72
CA ILE A 65 7.12 -1.56 -17.99
C ILE A 65 8.51 -0.95 -17.71
N LEU A 66 9.14 -1.30 -16.60
CA LEU A 66 10.50 -0.83 -16.28
C LEU A 66 11.51 -1.25 -17.33
N ASN A 67 11.36 -2.44 -17.90
CA ASN A 67 12.27 -3.03 -18.86
C ASN A 67 12.01 -2.56 -20.31
N ASN A 68 10.89 -1.89 -20.60
CA ASN A 68 10.55 -1.48 -21.98
C ASN A 68 11.36 -0.28 -22.49
N GLY A 69 12.09 0.41 -21.61
CA GLY A 69 12.98 1.53 -21.91
C GLY A 69 12.26 2.86 -22.16
N ILE A 70 10.96 2.97 -21.87
CA ILE A 70 10.22 4.24 -21.89
C ILE A 70 10.53 4.99 -20.58
N ASP A 71 10.74 6.30 -20.68
CA ASP A 71 10.79 7.14 -19.50
C ASP A 71 9.38 7.33 -18.93
N ILE A 72 9.10 6.68 -17.80
CA ILE A 72 7.81 6.70 -17.09
C ILE A 72 7.79 7.67 -15.90
N SER A 73 8.81 8.53 -15.76
CA SER A 73 8.78 9.55 -14.70
C SER A 73 7.53 10.42 -14.84
N ALA A 74 6.87 10.73 -13.73
CA ALA A 74 5.61 11.46 -13.74
C ALA A 74 5.43 12.28 -12.45
N ASP A 75 4.77 13.44 -12.57
CA ASP A 75 4.43 14.27 -11.40
C ASP A 75 3.30 13.64 -10.59
N VAL A 76 2.33 13.04 -11.30
CA VAL A 76 1.17 12.38 -10.72
C VAL A 76 1.15 10.91 -11.14
N TYR A 77 1.01 10.03 -10.18
CA TYR A 77 0.80 8.60 -10.40
C TYR A 77 -0.54 8.16 -9.83
N ALA A 78 -1.40 7.60 -10.66
CA ALA A 78 -2.57 6.88 -10.19
C ALA A 78 -2.12 5.49 -9.72
N ALA A 79 -2.12 5.27 -8.41
CA ALA A 79 -1.65 4.01 -7.81
C ALA A 79 -2.39 2.83 -8.40
N ALA A 80 -1.64 1.88 -8.95
CA ALA A 80 -2.20 0.71 -9.61
C ALA A 80 -3.02 -0.14 -8.64
N HIS A 81 -3.99 -0.83 -9.20
CA HIS A 81 -4.84 -1.80 -8.52
C HIS A 81 -5.43 -1.28 -7.21
N HIS A 82 -5.90 -0.02 -7.23
CA HIS A 82 -6.54 0.65 -6.09
C HIS A 82 -5.68 0.72 -4.82
N GLY A 83 -4.36 0.67 -4.96
CA GLY A 83 -3.44 0.57 -3.82
C GLY A 83 -3.34 -0.85 -3.25
N SER A 84 -3.50 -1.89 -4.09
CA SER A 84 -3.24 -3.28 -3.72
C SER A 84 -1.76 -3.49 -3.38
N LYS A 85 -1.48 -4.35 -2.41
CA LYS A 85 -0.12 -4.77 -2.05
C LYS A 85 0.63 -5.49 -3.18
N THR A 86 -0.09 -6.00 -4.18
CA THR A 86 0.47 -6.67 -5.36
C THR A 86 0.97 -5.70 -6.42
N ALA A 87 0.78 -4.39 -6.22
CA ALA A 87 1.15 -3.34 -7.14
C ALA A 87 1.94 -2.21 -6.46
N THR A 88 2.36 -1.22 -7.23
CA THR A 88 3.16 -0.08 -6.77
C THR A 88 4.44 -0.56 -6.06
N SER A 89 5.18 -1.47 -6.70
CA SER A 89 6.46 -1.98 -6.18
C SER A 89 7.45 -0.85 -5.88
N GLN A 90 8.42 -1.08 -4.99
CA GLN A 90 9.41 -0.04 -4.66
C GLN A 90 10.19 0.39 -5.90
N ALA A 91 10.62 -0.57 -6.72
CA ALA A 91 11.37 -0.28 -7.95
C ALA A 91 10.55 0.57 -8.94
N PHE A 92 9.24 0.28 -9.05
CA PHE A 92 8.34 1.05 -9.89
C PHE A 92 8.14 2.47 -9.35
N LEU A 93 7.87 2.60 -8.05
CA LEU A 93 7.70 3.90 -7.38
C LEU A 93 8.96 4.78 -7.51
N ASP A 94 10.14 4.19 -7.35
CA ASP A 94 11.42 4.90 -7.48
C ASP A 94 11.65 5.39 -8.91
N LYS A 95 11.27 4.60 -9.90
CA LYS A 95 11.41 4.95 -11.32
C LYS A 95 10.43 6.03 -11.77
N VAL A 96 9.17 5.93 -11.33
CA VAL A 96 8.13 6.95 -11.60
C VAL A 96 8.46 8.24 -10.86
N SER A 97 8.93 8.12 -9.63
CA SER A 97 9.32 9.21 -8.74
C SER A 97 8.27 10.33 -8.62
N PRO A 98 7.00 10.04 -8.41
CA PRO A 98 5.93 11.02 -8.43
C PRO A 98 6.01 11.97 -7.22
N THR A 99 5.53 13.20 -7.39
CA THR A 99 5.26 14.10 -6.26
C THR A 99 3.92 13.76 -5.61
N TYR A 100 2.94 13.47 -6.45
CA TYR A 100 1.56 13.20 -6.04
C TYR A 100 1.15 11.77 -6.43
N VAL A 101 0.48 11.09 -5.54
CA VAL A 101 -0.11 9.78 -5.79
C VAL A 101 -1.60 9.83 -5.52
N VAL A 102 -2.41 9.38 -6.48
CA VAL A 102 -3.86 9.29 -6.33
C VAL A 102 -4.24 7.82 -6.18
N ILE A 103 -4.92 7.48 -5.10
CA ILE A 103 -5.46 6.14 -4.88
C ILE A 103 -6.98 6.21 -5.13
N SER A 104 -7.43 5.48 -6.14
CA SER A 104 -8.84 5.34 -6.47
C SER A 104 -9.40 4.07 -5.84
N ALA A 105 -9.98 4.17 -4.66
CA ALA A 105 -10.60 3.06 -3.93
C ALA A 105 -11.99 3.45 -3.45
N GLY A 106 -12.87 2.48 -3.26
CA GLY A 106 -14.19 2.72 -2.65
C GLY A 106 -14.09 2.69 -1.13
N GLU A 107 -14.83 3.58 -0.46
CA GLU A 107 -15.01 3.49 0.99
C GLU A 107 -15.59 2.12 1.37
N GLY A 108 -15.00 1.46 2.39
CA GLY A 108 -15.47 0.16 2.86
C GLY A 108 -15.47 -0.94 1.80
N ASN A 109 -14.55 -0.91 0.84
CA ASN A 109 -14.48 -1.93 -0.20
C ASN A 109 -14.13 -3.31 0.37
N LYS A 110 -14.63 -4.36 -0.25
CA LYS A 110 -14.46 -5.75 0.22
C LYS A 110 -13.02 -6.28 0.19
N TYR A 111 -12.13 -5.60 -0.50
CA TYR A 111 -10.75 -6.02 -0.68
C TYR A 111 -9.81 -5.42 0.37
N GLY A 112 -10.24 -4.39 1.10
CA GLY A 112 -9.42 -3.68 2.06
C GLY A 112 -8.41 -2.73 1.42
N HIS A 113 -8.68 -2.28 0.20
CA HIS A 113 -7.84 -1.27 -0.46
C HIS A 113 -8.10 0.13 0.10
N PRO A 114 -7.05 0.96 0.18
CA PRO A 114 -5.65 0.65 -0.06
C PRO A 114 -5.03 -0.18 1.07
N HIS A 115 -4.11 -1.08 0.72
CA HIS A 115 -3.39 -1.89 1.70
C HIS A 115 -2.30 -1.10 2.44
N ALA A 116 -2.03 -1.52 3.67
CA ALA A 116 -1.03 -0.88 4.53
C ALA A 116 0.37 -0.85 3.91
N GLU A 117 0.74 -1.90 3.18
CA GLU A 117 2.06 -2.04 2.55
C GLU A 117 2.31 -0.91 1.54
N VAL A 118 1.31 -0.59 0.71
CA VAL A 118 1.41 0.51 -0.27
C VAL A 118 1.44 1.86 0.43
N LEU A 119 0.55 2.08 1.40
CA LEU A 119 0.52 3.32 2.18
C LEU A 119 1.84 3.58 2.90
N ASN A 120 2.42 2.55 3.53
CA ASN A 120 3.71 2.64 4.21
C ASN A 120 4.85 2.96 3.23
N ARG A 121 4.85 2.35 2.05
CA ARG A 121 5.82 2.63 0.98
C ARG A 121 5.72 4.08 0.52
N LEU A 122 4.53 4.57 0.25
CA LEU A 122 4.29 5.95 -0.17
C LEU A 122 4.67 6.96 0.92
N ARG A 123 4.35 6.64 2.18
CA ARG A 123 4.72 7.46 3.35
C ARG A 123 6.22 7.53 3.53
N ALA A 124 6.91 6.38 3.47
CA ALA A 124 8.37 6.31 3.58
C ALA A 124 9.08 7.10 2.45
N ALA A 125 8.48 7.10 1.25
CA ALA A 125 8.95 7.88 0.11
C ALA A 125 8.54 9.37 0.15
N GLY A 126 7.83 9.83 1.20
CA GLY A 126 7.43 11.23 1.37
C GLY A 126 6.44 11.73 0.32
N LYS A 127 5.59 10.85 -0.23
CA LYS A 127 4.64 11.22 -1.28
C LYS A 127 3.39 11.90 -0.74
N SER A 128 2.89 12.91 -1.47
CA SER A 128 1.59 13.51 -1.20
C SER A 128 0.49 12.63 -1.77
N VAL A 129 -0.37 12.06 -0.92
CA VAL A 129 -1.37 11.07 -1.32
C VAL A 129 -2.77 11.66 -1.28
N PHE A 130 -3.54 11.44 -2.34
CA PHE A 130 -4.97 11.73 -2.43
C PHE A 130 -5.73 10.40 -2.50
N ARG A 131 -6.88 10.30 -1.80
CA ARG A 131 -7.63 9.04 -1.67
C ARG A 131 -9.12 9.26 -1.89
N THR A 132 -9.71 8.56 -2.86
CA THR A 132 -11.15 8.72 -3.15
C THR A 132 -12.04 8.08 -2.09
N ASP A 133 -11.56 7.10 -1.34
CA ASP A 133 -12.28 6.45 -0.23
C ASP A 133 -12.47 7.37 0.99
N GLU A 134 -11.68 8.46 1.09
CA GLU A 134 -11.77 9.43 2.19
C GLU A 134 -12.26 10.80 1.71
N GLN A 135 -11.90 11.19 0.49
CA GLN A 135 -12.05 12.55 -0.01
C GLN A 135 -13.11 12.68 -1.11
N GLY A 136 -13.68 11.54 -1.56
CA GLY A 136 -14.62 11.54 -2.67
C GLY A 136 -13.97 11.87 -4.00
N THR A 137 -14.56 12.77 -4.77
CA THR A 137 -14.04 13.14 -6.09
C THR A 137 -12.80 14.01 -6.00
N ILE A 138 -11.71 13.53 -6.58
CA ILE A 138 -10.43 14.23 -6.67
C ILE A 138 -10.26 14.73 -8.11
N VAL A 139 -9.95 16.02 -8.25
CA VAL A 139 -9.72 16.67 -9.53
C VAL A 139 -8.34 17.32 -9.52
N ALA A 140 -7.48 16.85 -10.43
CA ALA A 140 -6.22 17.50 -10.77
C ALA A 140 -6.40 18.28 -12.06
N THR A 141 -5.98 19.52 -12.09
CA THR A 141 -6.02 20.37 -13.29
C THR A 141 -4.60 20.83 -13.62
N SER A 142 -4.17 20.56 -14.85
CA SER A 142 -2.87 20.98 -15.36
C SER A 142 -3.05 22.07 -16.42
N ASP A 143 -2.30 23.14 -16.28
CA ASP A 143 -2.18 24.19 -17.32
C ASP A 143 -0.93 24.00 -18.20
N GLY A 144 -0.17 22.91 -17.94
CA GLY A 144 1.08 22.60 -18.62
C GLY A 144 2.33 23.01 -17.85
N ASN A 145 2.21 23.80 -16.79
CA ASN A 145 3.29 24.18 -15.90
C ASN A 145 2.97 23.78 -14.45
N ASP A 146 1.78 24.13 -14.00
CA ASP A 146 1.32 23.88 -12.64
C ASP A 146 0.19 22.85 -12.59
N ILE A 147 0.11 22.10 -11.49
CA ILE A 147 -0.97 21.18 -11.20
C ILE A 147 -1.73 21.70 -9.97
N THR A 148 -3.02 21.96 -10.14
CA THR A 148 -3.90 22.40 -9.07
C THR A 148 -4.90 21.31 -8.70
N TRP A 149 -5.34 21.29 -7.43
CA TRP A 149 -6.18 20.26 -6.87
C TRP A 149 -7.45 20.88 -6.26
N ASN A 150 -8.56 20.14 -6.27
CA ASN A 150 -9.79 20.57 -5.60
C ASN A 150 -9.79 20.32 -4.09
N CYS A 151 -8.81 19.58 -3.57
CA CYS A 151 -8.64 19.28 -2.14
C CYS A 151 -7.15 19.23 -1.78
N SER A 152 -6.83 19.20 -0.49
CA SER A 152 -5.47 18.95 0.01
C SER A 152 -5.18 17.44 0.04
N PRO A 153 -3.90 17.01 0.01
CA PRO A 153 -3.54 15.62 0.23
C PRO A 153 -4.13 15.06 1.52
N SER A 154 -4.44 13.77 1.54
CA SER A 154 -4.86 13.08 2.75
C SER A 154 -3.70 12.98 3.75
N GLU A 155 -3.97 13.25 5.00
CA GLU A 155 -3.03 13.04 6.11
C GLU A 155 -3.21 11.67 6.77
N SER A 156 -4.24 10.92 6.34
CA SER A 156 -4.54 9.59 6.83
C SER A 156 -3.68 8.53 6.15
N TRP A 157 -3.09 7.68 6.98
CA TRP A 157 -2.35 6.50 6.53
C TRP A 157 -3.05 5.22 6.97
N LYS A 158 -4.36 5.32 7.26
CA LYS A 158 -5.17 4.16 7.64
C LYS A 158 -5.43 3.30 6.40
N ALA A 159 -5.11 2.01 6.48
CA ALA A 159 -5.44 1.04 5.45
C ALA A 159 -6.97 0.85 5.33
N GLY A 160 -7.42 0.43 4.18
CA GLY A 160 -8.80 0.01 3.99
C GLY A 160 -9.12 -1.22 4.86
N GLU A 161 -10.38 -1.31 5.28
CA GLU A 161 -10.88 -2.46 6.04
C GLU A 161 -11.83 -3.26 5.15
N PRO A 162 -11.59 -4.58 4.91
CA PRO A 162 -12.46 -5.38 4.09
C PRO A 162 -13.88 -5.43 4.68
N THR A 163 -14.89 -5.10 3.88
CA THR A 163 -16.29 -5.30 4.30
C THR A 163 -16.59 -6.79 4.37
N GLY A 164 -16.92 -7.29 5.56
CA GLY A 164 -17.18 -8.70 5.81
C GLY A 164 -16.42 -9.27 7.00
N SER A 165 -15.46 -8.54 7.57
CA SER A 165 -14.93 -8.82 8.90
C SER A 165 -15.90 -8.23 9.92
N SER A 166 -16.95 -8.99 10.25
CA SER A 166 -17.73 -8.70 11.46
C SER A 166 -16.83 -8.99 12.65
N ASP A 167 -16.14 -7.99 13.15
CA ASP A 167 -15.67 -8.00 14.52
C ASP A 167 -16.12 -6.73 15.22
N SER A 168 -17.16 -6.97 16.00
CA SER A 168 -17.75 -6.06 16.95
C SER A 168 -16.76 -5.82 18.07
N THR A 169 -16.23 -4.62 18.17
CA THR A 169 -16.03 -3.95 19.47
C THR A 169 -15.76 -2.47 19.24
N ALA A 170 -16.84 -1.73 19.08
CA ALA A 170 -16.84 -0.32 19.43
C ALA A 170 -16.75 -0.22 20.95
N ASN A 171 -15.64 0.14 21.51
CA ASN A 171 -15.57 0.67 22.85
C ASN A 171 -15.25 2.16 22.77
N ASN A 172 -16.35 2.89 22.80
CA ASN A 172 -16.40 4.31 23.08
C ASN A 172 -15.98 4.51 24.55
N SER A 173 -14.87 5.16 24.78
CA SER A 173 -14.52 5.69 26.10
C SER A 173 -14.40 7.20 26.00
N THR A 174 -15.55 7.81 26.28
CA THR A 174 -15.64 9.22 26.66
C THR A 174 -14.85 9.44 27.95
N ALA A 175 -13.95 10.38 27.91
CA ALA A 175 -13.29 10.92 29.09
C ALA A 175 -14.31 11.71 29.94
N ASP A 176 -14.40 11.40 31.21
CA ASP A 176 -14.80 12.38 32.20
C ASP A 176 -13.86 12.33 33.39
N SER A 177 -13.33 13.49 33.71
CA SER A 177 -12.45 13.78 34.83
C SER A 177 -13.29 14.10 36.07
N THR A 178 -13.01 13.47 37.21
CA THR A 178 -13.09 14.18 38.48
C THR A 178 -12.25 13.50 39.55
N THR A 179 -11.51 14.34 40.22
CA THR A 179 -10.74 14.28 41.46
C THR A 179 -11.40 13.51 42.64
N SER A 180 -10.62 12.76 43.45
CA SER A 180 -10.15 13.16 44.77
C SER A 180 -9.60 11.99 45.63
N SER A 181 -8.42 12.22 46.13
CA SER A 181 -7.85 12.02 47.48
C SER A 181 -8.27 10.82 48.40
N GLY A 182 -7.19 10.22 48.95
CA GLY A 182 -7.24 9.55 50.26
C GLY A 182 -6.36 8.30 50.38
N SER A 183 -5.18 8.41 50.74
CA SER A 183 -4.35 8.16 51.95
C SER A 183 -4.34 6.75 52.55
N SER A 184 -3.07 6.30 52.77
CA SER A 184 -2.53 5.40 53.80
C SER A 184 -2.86 3.90 53.70
N ASP A 185 -2.01 2.92 53.96
CA ASP A 185 -0.77 2.81 54.71
C ASP A 185 -0.16 1.39 54.54
N ALA A 186 1.15 1.35 54.58
CA ALA A 186 2.10 0.34 55.02
C ALA A 186 1.91 -1.18 54.85
N GLY A 187 3.02 -1.81 54.37
CA GLY A 187 3.34 -3.20 54.73
C GLY A 187 4.34 -3.90 53.79
N ILE A 188 5.62 -3.59 53.94
CA ILE A 188 6.88 -4.36 53.89
C ILE A 188 6.80 -5.83 53.43
N ALA A 189 7.54 -6.25 52.40
CA ALA A 189 8.80 -6.99 52.41
C ALA A 189 9.13 -7.62 51.06
N ALA A 190 10.33 -7.34 50.64
CA ALA A 190 11.30 -7.95 49.75
C ALA A 190 11.01 -9.36 49.19
N ASP A 191 11.23 -9.58 47.86
CA ASP A 191 12.50 -10.15 47.42
C ASP A 191 12.64 -10.04 45.86
N ALA A 192 13.86 -10.02 45.44
CA ALA A 192 14.36 -9.73 44.11
C ALA A 192 13.96 -10.75 43.06
N SER A 193 13.70 -10.26 41.81
CA SER A 193 14.39 -10.73 40.61
C SER A 193 13.91 -10.02 39.34
N GLY A 194 14.83 -9.29 38.73
CA GLY A 194 15.00 -9.23 37.28
C GLY A 194 13.85 -8.72 36.43
N SER A 195 13.64 -7.42 36.39
CA SER A 195 12.97 -6.78 35.24
C SER A 195 13.95 -6.69 34.07
N SER A 196 13.88 -7.63 33.16
CA SER A 196 14.42 -7.44 31.81
C SER A 196 13.33 -6.82 30.94
N ASN A 197 13.40 -5.52 30.77
CA ASN A 197 12.77 -4.82 29.67
C ASN A 197 13.44 -5.32 28.39
N SER A 198 12.97 -6.42 27.82
CA SER A 198 13.37 -6.85 26.49
C SER A 198 12.66 -5.97 25.48
N ASP A 199 13.45 -5.11 24.87
CA ASP A 199 13.13 -4.31 23.71
C ASP A 199 12.42 -5.20 22.67
N SER A 200 11.14 -4.94 22.41
CA SER A 200 10.31 -5.72 21.49
C SER A 200 10.85 -5.72 20.03
N SER A 201 11.85 -4.90 19.75
CA SER A 201 12.57 -4.85 18.46
C SER A 201 13.56 -5.98 18.26
N SER A 202 13.91 -6.74 19.30
CA SER A 202 14.88 -7.86 19.21
C SER A 202 14.25 -9.25 19.25
N VAL A 203 12.92 -9.33 19.43
CA VAL A 203 12.20 -10.62 19.47
C VAL A 203 11.85 -11.03 18.05
N MET A 204 12.37 -12.20 17.61
CA MET A 204 12.10 -12.75 16.28
C MET A 204 10.84 -13.62 16.27
N VAL A 205 10.05 -13.49 15.22
CA VAL A 205 8.85 -14.29 14.94
C VAL A 205 8.86 -14.71 13.48
N HIS A 206 8.00 -15.65 13.11
CA HIS A 206 7.94 -16.21 11.78
C HIS A 206 6.62 -15.89 11.10
N ILE A 207 6.66 -15.54 9.84
CA ILE A 207 5.49 -15.21 9.01
C ILE A 207 5.45 -16.09 7.76
N THR A 208 4.28 -16.16 7.11
CA THR A 208 4.08 -16.84 5.85
C THR A 208 3.75 -15.85 4.74
N ASP A 209 3.98 -16.20 3.47
CA ASP A 209 3.76 -15.33 2.31
C ASP A 209 2.33 -14.78 2.21
N THR A 210 1.35 -15.54 2.67
CA THR A 210 -0.08 -15.21 2.51
C THR A 210 -0.86 -15.21 3.82
N GLY A 211 -0.19 -15.41 4.96
CA GLY A 211 -0.83 -15.50 6.27
C GLY A 211 -1.09 -14.13 6.90
N SER A 212 -2.17 -14.01 7.65
CA SER A 212 -2.51 -12.84 8.47
C SER A 212 -1.99 -12.94 9.91
N LYS A 213 -1.13 -13.94 10.19
CA LYS A 213 -0.65 -14.23 11.56
C LYS A 213 0.86 -14.41 11.56
N TYR A 214 1.47 -14.02 12.68
CA TYR A 214 2.87 -14.39 12.97
C TYR A 214 2.92 -15.58 13.93
N HIS A 215 4.01 -16.33 13.90
CA HIS A 215 4.15 -17.64 14.49
C HIS A 215 5.46 -17.76 15.28
N SER A 216 5.51 -18.70 16.20
CA SER A 216 6.80 -19.18 16.76
C SER A 216 7.48 -20.12 15.76
N ALA A 217 8.81 -20.19 15.80
CA ALA A 217 9.60 -21.14 15.02
C ALA A 217 9.03 -22.57 15.10
N GLY A 218 9.00 -23.26 13.94
CA GLY A 218 8.53 -24.64 13.85
C GLY A 218 7.00 -24.82 13.91
N CYS A 219 6.23 -23.75 13.83
CA CYS A 219 4.75 -23.85 13.74
C CYS A 219 4.33 -24.64 12.49
N SER A 220 3.34 -25.50 12.62
CA SER A 220 2.84 -26.35 11.53
C SER A 220 2.28 -25.56 10.33
N TYR A 221 1.96 -24.27 10.50
CA TYR A 221 1.51 -23.39 9.43
C TYR A 221 2.67 -22.84 8.58
N LEU A 222 3.92 -22.94 9.03
CA LEU A 222 5.12 -22.49 8.31
C LEU A 222 5.61 -23.48 7.23
N LYS A 223 4.91 -24.59 7.00
CA LYS A 223 5.37 -25.67 6.10
C LYS A 223 5.51 -25.26 4.63
N LYS A 224 4.82 -24.22 4.19
CA LYS A 224 4.83 -23.78 2.78
C LYS A 224 5.72 -22.55 2.55
N SER A 225 5.86 -21.70 3.56
CA SER A 225 6.72 -20.53 3.55
C SER A 225 7.04 -20.15 4.99
N ASP A 226 8.27 -19.72 5.25
CA ASP A 226 8.77 -19.40 6.58
C ASP A 226 9.78 -18.24 6.45
N HIS A 227 9.37 -17.05 6.89
CA HIS A 227 10.21 -15.86 6.89
C HIS A 227 10.36 -15.35 8.31
N GLU A 228 11.59 -15.17 8.74
CA GLU A 228 11.91 -14.63 10.06
C GLU A 228 11.89 -13.09 10.01
N VAL A 229 11.12 -12.48 10.91
CA VAL A 229 11.00 -11.01 11.04
C VAL A 229 10.99 -10.65 12.52
N THR A 230 11.24 -9.39 12.84
CA THR A 230 11.08 -8.93 14.23
C THR A 230 9.59 -8.87 14.61
N LEU A 231 9.29 -9.04 15.90
CA LEU A 231 7.94 -8.90 16.41
C LEU A 231 7.35 -7.51 16.11
N SER A 232 8.19 -6.50 16.12
CA SER A 232 7.81 -5.13 15.76
C SER A 232 7.40 -5.03 14.30
N GLU A 233 8.16 -5.62 13.39
CA GLU A 233 7.83 -5.67 11.96
C GLU A 233 6.54 -6.46 11.72
N ALA A 234 6.38 -7.63 12.33
CA ALA A 234 5.16 -8.43 12.22
C ALA A 234 3.91 -7.65 12.69
N LYS A 235 4.02 -6.90 13.79
CA LYS A 235 2.95 -6.02 14.28
C LYS A 235 2.69 -4.84 13.35
N ASN A 236 3.74 -4.23 12.80
CA ASN A 236 3.63 -3.14 11.83
C ASN A 236 2.99 -3.60 10.51
N MET A 237 3.18 -4.87 10.14
CA MET A 237 2.50 -5.52 9.01
C MET A 237 1.02 -5.84 9.32
N GLY A 238 0.52 -5.50 10.50
CA GLY A 238 -0.85 -5.79 10.92
C GLY A 238 -1.12 -7.26 11.22
N LEU A 239 -0.06 -8.08 11.38
CA LEU A 239 -0.22 -9.49 11.66
C LEU A 239 -0.60 -9.72 13.13
N THR A 240 -1.46 -10.69 13.37
CA THR A 240 -1.89 -11.09 14.70
C THR A 240 -1.19 -12.36 15.16
N PRO A 241 -1.05 -12.60 16.48
CA PRO A 241 -0.40 -13.81 16.96
C PRO A 241 -1.19 -15.07 16.60
N CYS A 242 -0.49 -16.11 16.21
CA CYS A 242 -1.10 -17.41 15.96
C CYS A 242 -1.59 -18.05 17.26
N SER A 243 -2.89 -18.35 17.35
CA SER A 243 -3.49 -18.99 18.53
C SER A 243 -3.04 -20.45 18.74
N ARG A 244 -2.40 -21.07 17.76
CA ARG A 244 -1.95 -22.47 17.85
C ARG A 244 -0.55 -22.61 18.44
N CYS A 245 0.37 -21.71 18.10
CA CYS A 245 1.75 -21.78 18.58
C CYS A 245 2.08 -20.71 19.62
N ASN A 246 1.13 -19.82 19.92
CA ASN A 246 1.22 -18.77 20.93
C ASN A 246 2.59 -18.04 20.91
N PRO A 247 2.92 -17.33 19.81
CA PRO A 247 4.20 -16.63 19.69
C PRO A 247 4.31 -15.49 20.72
N PRO A 248 5.49 -14.93 20.95
CA PRO A 248 5.68 -13.72 21.76
C PRO A 248 4.71 -12.60 21.33
N GLN A 249 4.26 -11.79 22.31
CA GLN A 249 3.28 -10.70 22.08
C GLN A 249 3.87 -9.34 22.49
#